data_4f4e203dc205b475c7bff7ed7377acfb
#
_entry.id   4f4e203dc205b475c7bff7ed7377acfb
#
_cell.length_a   1.000
_cell.length_b   1.000
_cell.length_c   1.000
_cell.angle_alpha   90.00
_cell.angle_beta   90.00
_cell.angle_gamma   90.00
#
_symmetry.space_group_name_H-M   'P 1'
#
loop_
_entity.id
_entity.type
_entity.pdbx_description
1 polymer ?
#
loop_
_entity_poly.entity_id
_entity_poly.type
_entity_poly.pdbx_seq_one_letter_code
_entity_poly.pdbx_strand_id
1 'polypeptide(L)'
;MKSIVSLLLLTATVALAQSSKDILKDFLDENVSIVVPVATNRVTTISFPSAITAIDGAGVTVDGKTPGLFQLAHTKGSAFLSVRALYPKASANLNIRWNDHTYVFELTESGQPVLSLNMAAMPTPDEEGVGHAPEVSPIKLLALLDKAKAFPLLKAQQPESVADVDFTTYDGKPLASDFNDYEIQIEETFRFNAEDTLVFRLVITNKIDAPLIYQPDSFTLRAGNRLYPQSISDADGTVPPKGRSIVYFAVSGTPDGGRNELSLKNAFTVLVTRLSPPPPPPVVTVTNAPIVSPIRSPRGHL
;
A
#
# COMPACT_ATOMS: atom_id res chain seq x y z
N MET A 1 -4.49 64.92 -32.05
CA MET A 1 -3.37 63.94 -31.86
C MET A 1 -3.72 63.09 -30.64
N LYS A 2 -4.19 61.88 -30.84
CA LYS A 2 -4.55 60.93 -29.75
C LYS A 2 -3.52 59.80 -29.78
N SER A 3 -2.62 59.76 -28.78
CA SER A 3 -1.63 58.68 -28.59
C SER A 3 -2.30 57.50 -27.94
N ILE A 4 -2.34 56.37 -28.65
CA ILE A 4 -2.77 55.06 -28.11
C ILE A 4 -1.52 54.36 -27.58
N VAL A 5 -1.43 54.21 -26.25
CA VAL A 5 -0.39 53.42 -25.60
C VAL A 5 -0.93 51.97 -25.53
N SER A 6 -0.31 51.10 -26.35
CA SER A 6 -0.60 49.66 -26.37
C SER A 6 0.19 49.00 -25.23
N LEU A 7 -0.54 48.54 -24.18
CA LEU A 7 0.04 47.82 -23.06
C LEU A 7 0.11 46.33 -23.44
N LEU A 8 1.31 45.84 -23.73
CA LEU A 8 1.60 44.44 -24.04
C LEU A 8 1.68 43.65 -22.71
N LEU A 9 0.63 42.91 -22.39
CA LEU A 9 0.64 42.01 -21.24
C LEU A 9 1.44 40.73 -21.57
N LEU A 10 2.64 40.63 -21.05
CA LEU A 10 3.50 39.45 -21.15
C LEU A 10 3.05 38.45 -20.07
N THR A 11 2.21 37.47 -20.43
CA THR A 11 1.86 36.35 -19.55
C THR A 11 3.01 35.36 -19.52
N ALA A 12 3.83 35.43 -18.46
CA ALA A 12 4.81 34.40 -18.16
C ALA A 12 4.08 33.16 -17.66
N THR A 13 3.94 32.15 -18.50
CA THR A 13 3.53 30.79 -18.08
C THR A 13 4.67 30.19 -17.28
N VAL A 14 4.55 30.19 -15.95
CA VAL A 14 5.41 29.41 -15.07
C VAL A 14 5.05 27.93 -15.29
N ALA A 15 5.83 27.22 -16.10
CA ALA A 15 5.81 25.78 -16.17
C ALA A 15 6.28 25.24 -14.80
N LEU A 16 5.34 24.83 -13.95
CA LEU A 16 5.65 24.04 -12.77
C LEU A 16 6.22 22.71 -13.28
N ALA A 17 7.54 22.57 -13.24
CA ALA A 17 8.20 21.30 -13.42
C ALA A 17 7.73 20.40 -12.26
N GLN A 18 6.73 19.54 -12.53
CA GLN A 18 6.40 18.42 -11.65
C GLN A 18 7.65 17.54 -11.61
N SER A 19 8.34 17.56 -10.46
CA SER A 19 9.37 16.58 -10.15
C SER A 19 8.69 15.21 -10.09
N SER A 20 8.72 14.48 -11.21
CA SER A 20 8.33 13.08 -11.22
C SER A 20 9.30 12.35 -10.29
N LYS A 21 8.79 11.58 -9.33
CA LYS A 21 9.63 10.70 -8.51
C LYS A 21 10.06 9.53 -9.38
N ASP A 22 11.12 9.76 -10.17
CA ASP A 22 11.68 8.75 -11.07
C ASP A 22 12.33 7.58 -10.32
N ILE A 23 12.54 7.74 -9.00
CA ILE A 23 13.12 6.72 -8.10
C ILE A 23 12.12 6.45 -6.99
N LEU A 24 11.63 5.22 -6.92
CA LEU A 24 10.72 4.74 -5.88
C LEU A 24 11.43 3.75 -4.97
N LYS A 25 10.98 3.69 -3.73
CA LYS A 25 11.28 2.61 -2.77
C LYS A 25 9.98 1.98 -2.37
N ASP A 26 9.92 0.66 -2.38
CA ASP A 26 8.73 -0.10 -2.01
C ASP A 26 9.13 -1.39 -1.27
N PHE A 27 8.15 -2.06 -0.68
CA PHE A 27 8.38 -3.30 0.06
C PHE A 27 7.92 -4.50 -0.73
N LEU A 28 8.64 -5.61 -0.54
CA LEU A 28 8.28 -6.90 -1.09
C LEU A 28 7.14 -7.49 -0.24
N ASP A 29 5.94 -7.57 -0.82
CA ASP A 29 4.79 -8.24 -0.25
C ASP A 29 4.33 -9.32 -1.25
N GLU A 30 4.33 -10.59 -0.82
CA GLU A 30 3.93 -11.73 -1.67
C GLU A 30 2.43 -11.79 -1.92
N ASN A 31 1.64 -11.04 -1.17
CA ASN A 31 0.18 -11.03 -1.29
C ASN A 31 -0.34 -9.90 -2.20
N VAL A 32 0.54 -9.05 -2.71
CA VAL A 32 0.18 -7.88 -3.52
C VAL A 32 0.98 -7.84 -4.81
N SER A 33 0.30 -7.62 -5.95
CA SER A 33 1.00 -7.30 -7.20
C SER A 33 1.48 -5.86 -7.19
N ILE A 34 2.75 -5.66 -7.59
CA ILE A 34 3.40 -4.35 -7.64
C ILE A 34 3.32 -3.82 -9.07
N VAL A 35 2.61 -2.71 -9.28
CA VAL A 35 2.50 -2.09 -10.61
C VAL A 35 3.75 -1.28 -10.90
N VAL A 36 4.40 -1.57 -12.05
CA VAL A 36 5.64 -0.92 -12.49
C VAL A 36 5.40 -0.23 -13.83
N PRO A 37 5.29 1.11 -13.84
CA PRO A 37 5.23 1.90 -15.07
C PRO A 37 6.60 1.89 -15.79
N VAL A 38 6.63 1.42 -17.04
CA VAL A 38 7.84 1.22 -17.86
C VAL A 38 7.68 1.93 -19.20
N ALA A 39 8.70 2.60 -19.69
CA ALA A 39 8.63 3.27 -20.99
C ALA A 39 9.31 2.47 -22.13
N THR A 40 9.00 2.85 -23.37
CA THR A 40 9.63 2.27 -24.56
C THR A 40 11.03 2.83 -24.81
N ASN A 41 11.30 4.07 -24.39
CA ASN A 41 12.55 4.81 -24.64
C ASN A 41 13.45 4.95 -23.41
N ARG A 42 13.06 4.37 -22.26
CA ARG A 42 13.83 4.39 -21.01
C ARG A 42 13.85 3.00 -20.39
N VAL A 43 14.83 2.76 -19.54
CA VAL A 43 14.97 1.53 -18.78
C VAL A 43 14.53 1.77 -17.35
N THR A 44 13.74 0.85 -16.82
CA THR A 44 13.41 0.77 -15.41
C THR A 44 14.26 -0.31 -14.75
N THR A 45 14.96 0.03 -13.68
CA THR A 45 15.73 -0.94 -12.88
C THR A 45 14.93 -1.29 -11.63
N ILE A 46 14.76 -2.59 -11.39
CA ILE A 46 14.14 -3.12 -10.16
C ILE A 46 15.26 -3.79 -9.35
N SER A 47 15.52 -3.27 -8.16
CA SER A 47 16.60 -3.72 -7.27
C SER A 47 16.03 -4.42 -6.04
N PHE A 48 16.64 -5.52 -5.64
CA PHE A 48 16.30 -6.34 -4.48
C PHE A 48 17.39 -6.24 -3.42
N PRO A 49 17.12 -6.59 -2.15
CA PRO A 49 18.13 -6.54 -1.08
C PRO A 49 19.29 -7.51 -1.29
N SER A 50 19.08 -8.61 -2.01
CA SER A 50 20.11 -9.61 -2.35
C SER A 50 19.80 -10.27 -3.69
N ALA A 51 20.62 -11.27 -4.10
CA ALA A 51 20.51 -11.93 -5.38
C ALA A 51 19.13 -12.55 -5.65
N ILE A 52 18.62 -12.32 -6.87
CA ILE A 52 17.39 -12.89 -7.38
C ILE A 52 17.68 -14.36 -7.77
N THR A 53 16.79 -15.29 -7.35
CA THR A 53 16.97 -16.73 -7.59
C THR A 53 16.33 -17.22 -8.88
N ALA A 54 15.17 -16.67 -9.25
CA ALA A 54 14.49 -17.00 -10.50
C ALA A 54 13.63 -15.84 -10.98
N ILE A 55 13.42 -15.77 -12.29
CA ILE A 55 12.54 -14.82 -12.96
C ILE A 55 11.73 -15.59 -13.99
N ASP A 56 10.41 -15.39 -13.99
CA ASP A 56 9.49 -15.94 -14.97
C ASP A 56 8.40 -14.89 -15.29
N GLY A 57 7.84 -14.94 -16.50
CA GLY A 57 6.80 -13.98 -16.86
C GLY A 57 6.25 -14.17 -18.26
N ALA A 58 4.99 -13.83 -18.43
CA ALA A 58 4.34 -13.82 -19.72
C ALA A 58 4.62 -12.50 -20.47
N GLY A 59 4.95 -12.60 -21.76
CA GLY A 59 5.18 -11.40 -22.59
C GLY A 59 6.51 -10.70 -22.36
N VAL A 60 7.48 -11.34 -21.70
CA VAL A 60 8.84 -10.83 -21.54
C VAL A 60 9.83 -11.60 -22.43
N THR A 61 10.84 -10.91 -22.92
CA THR A 61 11.93 -11.50 -23.71
C THR A 61 13.28 -11.06 -23.17
N VAL A 62 14.24 -11.98 -23.08
CA VAL A 62 15.62 -11.69 -22.65
C VAL A 62 16.56 -11.43 -23.82
N ASP A 63 16.31 -12.05 -24.96
CA ASP A 63 17.20 -12.02 -26.15
C ASP A 63 16.75 -10.98 -27.20
N GLY A 64 15.55 -10.40 -27.03
CA GLY A 64 14.93 -9.48 -28.00
C GLY A 64 14.54 -10.14 -29.33
N LYS A 65 14.75 -11.46 -29.49
CA LYS A 65 14.42 -12.25 -30.70
C LYS A 65 13.14 -13.05 -30.50
N THR A 66 12.95 -13.58 -29.30
CA THR A 66 11.70 -14.22 -28.90
C THR A 66 10.59 -13.16 -28.80
N PRO A 67 9.39 -13.39 -29.35
CA PRO A 67 8.30 -12.44 -29.25
C PRO A 67 7.98 -12.10 -27.79
N GLY A 68 7.99 -10.81 -27.47
CA GLY A 68 7.67 -10.30 -26.14
C GLY A 68 7.19 -8.86 -26.21
N LEU A 69 6.49 -8.41 -25.18
CA LEU A 69 6.01 -7.04 -25.03
C LEU A 69 7.03 -6.19 -24.28
N PHE A 70 7.85 -6.82 -23.44
CA PHE A 70 8.90 -6.18 -22.64
C PHE A 70 10.23 -6.91 -22.86
N GLN A 71 11.29 -6.13 -22.93
CA GLN A 71 12.66 -6.64 -22.91
C GLN A 71 13.18 -6.58 -21.48
N LEU A 72 13.73 -7.71 -21.02
CA LEU A 72 14.30 -7.87 -19.70
C LEU A 72 15.79 -8.16 -19.81
N ALA A 73 16.61 -7.56 -18.96
CA ALA A 73 18.02 -7.89 -18.80
C ALA A 73 18.30 -8.21 -17.33
N HIS A 74 18.83 -9.41 -17.09
CA HIS A 74 19.24 -9.86 -15.78
C HIS A 74 20.48 -10.75 -15.89
N THR A 75 21.42 -10.56 -15.00
CA THR A 75 22.59 -11.43 -14.86
C THR A 75 22.37 -12.36 -13.68
N LYS A 76 22.50 -13.66 -13.91
CA LYS A 76 22.34 -14.67 -12.83
C LYS A 76 23.21 -14.32 -11.63
N GLY A 77 22.58 -14.28 -10.45
CA GLY A 77 23.22 -13.93 -9.18
C GLY A 77 23.28 -12.43 -8.88
N SER A 78 22.77 -11.54 -9.77
CA SER A 78 22.63 -10.13 -9.44
C SER A 78 21.39 -9.87 -8.60
N ALA A 79 21.45 -8.79 -7.81
CA ALA A 79 20.35 -8.32 -6.98
C ALA A 79 19.40 -7.37 -7.75
N PHE A 80 19.53 -7.23 -9.04
CA PHE A 80 18.69 -6.33 -9.83
C PHE A 80 18.41 -6.91 -11.21
N LEU A 81 17.36 -6.40 -11.82
CA LEU A 81 17.03 -6.60 -13.23
C LEU A 81 16.65 -5.25 -13.85
N SER A 82 16.75 -5.18 -15.16
CA SER A 82 16.34 -4.01 -15.93
C SER A 82 15.27 -4.41 -16.94
N VAL A 83 14.25 -3.56 -17.10
CA VAL A 83 13.13 -3.80 -18.00
C VAL A 83 12.80 -2.54 -18.79
N ARG A 84 12.38 -2.72 -20.07
CA ARG A 84 11.79 -1.66 -20.90
C ARG A 84 10.64 -2.23 -21.71
N ALA A 85 9.65 -1.42 -22.02
CA ALA A 85 8.58 -1.78 -22.93
C ALA A 85 9.12 -1.80 -24.39
N LEU A 86 8.62 -2.71 -25.21
CA LEU A 86 8.93 -2.78 -26.64
C LEU A 86 7.84 -2.11 -27.49
N TYR A 87 6.62 -2.05 -26.97
CA TYR A 87 5.46 -1.53 -27.68
C TYR A 87 4.65 -0.57 -26.78
N PRO A 88 3.98 0.45 -27.36
CA PRO A 88 3.02 1.28 -26.66
C PRO A 88 1.84 0.45 -26.13
N LYS A 89 1.30 0.83 -24.97
CA LYS A 89 0.19 0.17 -24.28
C LYS A 89 0.44 -1.29 -23.92
N ALA A 90 1.71 -1.72 -23.87
CA ALA A 90 2.08 -3.05 -23.44
C ALA A 90 1.72 -3.26 -21.96
N SER A 91 1.23 -4.47 -21.65
CA SER A 91 1.00 -4.95 -20.28
C SER A 91 1.45 -6.41 -20.20
N ALA A 92 2.13 -6.77 -19.11
CA ALA A 92 2.62 -8.13 -18.86
C ALA A 92 2.81 -8.32 -17.34
N ASN A 93 2.85 -9.57 -16.90
CA ASN A 93 3.25 -9.88 -15.54
C ASN A 93 4.66 -10.48 -15.50
N LEU A 94 5.35 -10.21 -14.40
CA LEU A 94 6.68 -10.72 -14.11
C LEU A 94 6.70 -11.30 -12.70
N ASN A 95 7.03 -12.56 -12.56
CA ASN A 95 7.19 -13.25 -11.29
C ASN A 95 8.68 -13.32 -10.95
N ILE A 96 9.06 -12.80 -9.79
CA ILE A 96 10.45 -12.80 -9.36
C ILE A 96 10.53 -13.59 -8.05
N ARG A 97 11.39 -14.60 -8.03
CA ARG A 97 11.66 -15.38 -6.82
C ARG A 97 12.88 -14.83 -6.10
N TRP A 98 12.67 -14.42 -4.88
CA TRP A 98 13.69 -13.91 -3.99
C TRP A 98 13.44 -14.44 -2.55
N ASN A 99 14.50 -14.89 -1.89
CA ASN A 99 14.43 -15.42 -0.51
C ASN A 99 13.32 -16.46 -0.30
N ASP A 100 13.20 -17.41 -1.26
CA ASP A 100 12.19 -18.49 -1.30
C ASP A 100 10.73 -18.06 -1.48
N HIS A 101 10.44 -16.76 -1.57
CA HIS A 101 9.14 -16.19 -1.88
C HIS A 101 9.03 -15.75 -3.34
N THR A 102 7.82 -15.70 -3.86
CA THR A 102 7.54 -15.23 -5.22
C THR A 102 6.75 -13.92 -5.16
N TYR A 103 7.27 -12.89 -5.81
CA TYR A 103 6.66 -11.56 -5.88
C TYR A 103 6.19 -11.30 -7.31
N VAL A 104 4.98 -10.74 -7.43
CA VAL A 104 4.33 -10.48 -8.71
C VAL A 104 4.45 -8.99 -9.05
N PHE A 105 5.00 -8.70 -10.22
CA PHE A 105 5.09 -7.35 -10.77
C PHE A 105 4.21 -7.25 -12.01
N GLU A 106 3.38 -6.21 -12.08
CA GLU A 106 2.59 -5.88 -13.27
C GLU A 106 3.30 -4.78 -14.03
N LEU A 107 3.91 -5.15 -15.15
CA LEU A 107 4.58 -4.21 -16.03
C LEU A 107 3.55 -3.54 -16.92
N THR A 108 3.50 -2.21 -16.91
CA THR A 108 2.60 -1.43 -17.78
C THR A 108 3.38 -0.35 -18.50
N GLU A 109 3.19 -0.24 -19.83
CA GLU A 109 3.82 0.84 -20.59
C GLU A 109 3.18 2.17 -20.22
N SER A 110 4.01 3.18 -19.93
CA SER A 110 3.60 4.51 -19.50
C SER A 110 4.54 5.59 -20.01
N GLY A 111 3.97 6.74 -20.35
CA GLY A 111 4.75 7.95 -20.66
C GLY A 111 5.45 8.57 -19.44
N GLN A 112 5.09 8.16 -18.23
CA GLN A 112 5.73 8.56 -16.97
C GLN A 112 6.29 7.32 -16.26
N PRO A 113 7.41 6.76 -16.72
CA PRO A 113 7.98 5.56 -16.16
C PRO A 113 8.67 5.81 -14.82
N VAL A 114 8.75 4.78 -14.00
CA VAL A 114 9.71 4.70 -12.89
C VAL A 114 11.07 4.33 -13.48
N LEU A 115 12.13 5.03 -13.12
CA LEU A 115 13.49 4.71 -13.59
C LEU A 115 14.20 3.73 -12.66
N SER A 116 13.93 3.80 -11.37
CA SER A 116 14.47 2.87 -10.38
C SER A 116 13.42 2.55 -9.33
N LEU A 117 13.16 1.26 -9.13
CA LEU A 117 12.33 0.72 -8.09
C LEU A 117 13.21 -0.09 -7.14
N ASN A 118 13.47 0.44 -5.96
CA ASN A 118 14.30 -0.20 -4.95
C ASN A 118 13.38 -0.95 -3.97
N MET A 119 13.40 -2.28 -4.05
CA MET A 119 12.62 -3.13 -3.16
C MET A 119 13.34 -3.37 -1.85
N ALA A 120 12.61 -3.33 -0.75
CA ALA A 120 13.08 -3.72 0.56
C ALA A 120 12.30 -4.93 1.06
N ALA A 121 12.94 -5.82 1.82
CA ALA A 121 12.22 -6.88 2.50
C ALA A 121 11.21 -6.26 3.47
N MET A 122 10.01 -6.85 3.55
CA MET A 122 9.12 -6.55 4.67
C MET A 122 9.83 -7.01 5.94
N PRO A 123 9.93 -6.17 6.97
CA PRO A 123 10.46 -6.63 8.25
C PRO A 123 9.57 -7.76 8.76
N THR A 124 10.16 -8.95 8.90
CA THR A 124 9.46 -10.07 9.55
C THR A 124 9.49 -9.84 11.06
N PRO A 125 8.42 -10.15 11.79
CA PRO A 125 8.40 -10.04 13.24
C PRO A 125 9.52 -10.83 13.94
N ASP A 126 10.09 -11.83 13.26
CA ASP A 126 11.12 -12.73 13.81
C ASP A 126 12.58 -12.28 13.53
N GLU A 127 12.81 -11.34 12.62
CA GLU A 127 14.15 -10.79 12.34
C GLU A 127 14.54 -9.63 13.27
N GLU A 128 13.61 -9.22 14.14
CA GLU A 128 13.92 -8.28 15.20
C GLU A 128 14.82 -8.96 16.21
N GLY A 129 16.11 -8.66 16.06
CA GLY A 129 17.11 -9.05 17.05
C GLY A 129 16.61 -8.75 18.46
N VAL A 130 16.89 -9.66 19.39
CA VAL A 130 16.57 -9.64 20.82
C VAL A 130 16.92 -8.28 21.47
N GLY A 131 16.19 -7.24 21.08
CA GLY A 131 16.15 -5.94 21.72
C GLY A 131 14.93 -5.90 22.63
N HIS A 132 15.10 -5.48 23.86
CA HIS A 132 14.02 -5.36 24.83
C HIS A 132 12.94 -4.45 24.23
N ALA A 133 11.80 -5.04 23.83
CA ALA A 133 10.62 -4.26 23.45
C ALA A 133 10.32 -3.25 24.58
N PRO A 134 9.96 -2.00 24.26
CA PRO A 134 9.58 -1.08 25.32
C PRO A 134 8.47 -1.74 26.14
N GLU A 135 8.64 -1.78 27.46
CA GLU A 135 7.72 -2.47 28.39
C GLU A 135 6.36 -1.74 28.49
N VAL A 136 5.74 -1.49 27.34
CA VAL A 136 4.35 -0.99 27.30
C VAL A 136 3.45 -2.20 27.18
N SER A 137 2.84 -2.58 28.31
CA SER A 137 1.94 -3.74 28.33
C SER A 137 0.75 -3.56 27.34
N PRO A 138 0.19 -4.64 26.78
CA PRO A 138 -0.96 -4.57 25.88
C PRO A 138 -2.15 -3.80 26.48
N ILE A 139 -2.39 -3.92 27.79
CA ILE A 139 -3.43 -3.18 28.50
C ILE A 139 -3.14 -1.67 28.47
N LYS A 140 -1.89 -1.28 28.64
CA LYS A 140 -1.50 0.13 28.58
C LYS A 140 -1.64 0.69 27.16
N LEU A 141 -1.23 -0.07 26.13
CA LEU A 141 -1.40 0.31 24.73
C LEU A 141 -2.88 0.53 24.37
N LEU A 142 -3.76 -0.37 24.83
CA LEU A 142 -5.21 -0.21 24.66
C LEU A 142 -5.71 1.07 25.33
N ALA A 143 -5.26 1.35 26.56
CA ALA A 143 -5.63 2.57 27.29
C ALA A 143 -5.14 3.84 26.56
N LEU A 144 -3.96 3.82 25.92
CA LEU A 144 -3.47 4.95 25.12
C LEU A 144 -4.31 5.13 23.84
N LEU A 145 -4.72 4.04 23.19
CA LEU A 145 -5.62 4.08 22.03
C LEU A 145 -6.98 4.70 22.40
N ASP A 146 -7.56 4.26 23.51
CA ASP A 146 -8.83 4.80 24.02
C ASP A 146 -8.71 6.27 24.46
N LYS A 147 -7.59 6.64 25.08
CA LYS A 147 -7.29 8.05 25.45
C LYS A 147 -7.20 8.93 24.19
N ALA A 148 -6.58 8.43 23.11
CA ALA A 148 -6.52 9.15 21.84
C ALA A 148 -7.91 9.31 21.20
N LYS A 149 -8.76 8.28 21.22
CA LYS A 149 -10.15 8.35 20.73
C LYS A 149 -10.99 9.36 21.53
N ALA A 150 -10.81 9.38 22.84
CA ALA A 150 -11.52 10.28 23.75
C ALA A 150 -10.90 11.69 23.84
N PHE A 151 -9.76 11.93 23.17
CA PHE A 151 -8.97 13.17 23.34
C PHE A 151 -9.78 14.46 23.17
N PRO A 152 -10.66 14.64 22.16
CA PRO A 152 -11.43 15.87 22.03
C PRO A 152 -12.35 16.13 23.25
N LEU A 153 -12.96 15.06 23.76
CA LEU A 153 -13.83 15.12 24.94
C LEU A 153 -13.02 15.42 26.22
N LEU A 154 -11.92 14.71 26.41
CA LEU A 154 -11.03 14.90 27.56
C LEU A 154 -10.43 16.30 27.55
N LYS A 155 -10.00 16.80 26.40
CA LYS A 155 -9.45 18.15 26.25
C LYS A 155 -10.48 19.24 26.63
N ALA A 156 -11.77 18.99 26.32
CA ALA A 156 -12.85 19.93 26.64
C ALA A 156 -13.29 19.87 28.11
N GLN A 157 -13.34 18.69 28.72
CA GLN A 157 -13.91 18.46 30.04
C GLN A 157 -12.89 18.30 31.17
N GLN A 158 -11.73 17.70 30.85
CA GLN A 158 -10.65 17.37 31.78
C GLN A 158 -9.28 17.64 31.16
N PRO A 159 -8.93 18.90 30.84
CA PRO A 159 -7.71 19.24 30.08
C PRO A 159 -6.42 18.73 30.76
N GLU A 160 -6.40 18.66 32.09
CA GLU A 160 -5.26 18.14 32.86
C GLU A 160 -4.98 16.65 32.58
N SER A 161 -6.00 15.86 32.21
CA SER A 161 -5.83 14.43 31.90
C SER A 161 -5.07 14.18 30.59
N VAL A 162 -4.95 15.19 29.74
CA VAL A 162 -4.28 15.13 28.43
C VAL A 162 -3.16 16.19 28.29
N ALA A 163 -2.78 16.86 29.38
CA ALA A 163 -1.76 17.90 29.36
C ALA A 163 -0.36 17.39 28.95
N ASP A 164 -0.10 16.09 29.14
CA ASP A 164 1.13 15.38 28.80
C ASP A 164 1.13 14.79 27.37
N VAL A 165 0.04 15.00 26.61
CA VAL A 165 -0.12 14.46 25.25
C VAL A 165 0.17 15.54 24.21
N ASP A 166 1.22 15.37 23.43
CA ASP A 166 1.43 16.20 22.26
C ASP A 166 0.49 15.75 21.14
N PHE A 167 -0.13 16.69 20.46
CA PHE A 167 -1.17 16.42 19.48
C PHE A 167 -1.05 17.31 18.25
N THR A 168 -1.33 16.76 17.09
CA THR A 168 -1.46 17.50 15.83
C THR A 168 -2.59 16.98 14.97
N THR A 169 -3.25 17.90 14.25
CA THR A 169 -4.19 17.61 13.18
C THR A 169 -3.57 18.00 11.86
N TYR A 170 -3.93 17.29 10.79
CA TYR A 170 -3.49 17.61 9.43
C TYR A 170 -4.61 18.24 8.61
N ASP A 171 -5.44 19.07 9.25
CA ASP A 171 -6.56 19.78 8.63
C ASP A 171 -6.10 20.58 7.41
N GLY A 172 -6.71 20.30 6.26
CA GLY A 172 -6.42 20.99 4.99
C GLY A 172 -5.18 20.51 4.21
N LYS A 173 -4.30 19.70 4.82
CA LYS A 173 -3.19 19.02 4.15
C LYS A 173 -2.94 17.66 4.76
N PRO A 174 -3.86 16.70 4.60
CA PRO A 174 -3.67 15.36 5.15
C PRO A 174 -2.41 14.72 4.58
N LEU A 175 -1.71 13.97 5.44
CA LEU A 175 -0.62 13.11 4.98
C LEU A 175 -1.27 11.90 4.30
N ALA A 176 -1.44 11.99 2.99
CA ALA A 176 -2.14 10.99 2.20
C ALA A 176 -1.15 10.08 1.47
N SER A 177 -1.45 8.80 1.45
CA SER A 177 -0.79 7.79 0.62
C SER A 177 -1.83 7.19 -0.32
N ASP A 178 -1.65 7.41 -1.62
CA ASP A 178 -2.55 6.93 -2.66
C ASP A 178 -2.01 5.63 -3.28
N PHE A 179 -2.84 4.58 -3.27
CA PHE A 179 -2.54 3.23 -3.76
C PHE A 179 -3.45 2.80 -4.93
N ASN A 180 -3.89 3.71 -5.79
CA ASN A 180 -4.82 3.50 -6.89
C ASN A 180 -6.23 3.08 -6.44
N ASP A 181 -6.38 1.89 -5.84
CA ASP A 181 -7.65 1.30 -5.42
C ASP A 181 -8.15 1.85 -4.09
N TYR A 182 -7.26 2.38 -3.28
CA TYR A 182 -7.58 2.97 -1.98
C TYR A 182 -6.59 4.09 -1.62
N GLU A 183 -6.94 4.84 -0.62
CA GLU A 183 -6.13 5.93 -0.07
C GLU A 183 -6.13 5.82 1.45
N ILE A 184 -4.97 6.02 2.06
CA ILE A 184 -4.82 6.15 3.51
C ILE A 184 -4.45 7.59 3.83
N GLN A 185 -5.23 8.23 4.67
CA GLN A 185 -4.97 9.59 5.16
C GLN A 185 -4.73 9.55 6.66
N ILE A 186 -3.62 10.16 7.12
CA ILE A 186 -3.41 10.46 8.53
C ILE A 186 -4.12 11.78 8.81
N GLU A 187 -5.13 11.76 9.68
CA GLU A 187 -5.87 12.96 10.08
C GLU A 187 -5.35 13.55 11.39
N GLU A 188 -4.97 12.69 12.34
CA GLU A 188 -4.52 13.08 13.66
C GLU A 188 -3.37 12.21 14.12
N THR A 189 -2.44 12.80 14.87
CA THR A 189 -1.34 12.09 15.53
C THR A 189 -1.24 12.55 16.97
N PHE A 190 -1.14 11.59 17.89
CA PHE A 190 -0.98 11.78 19.31
C PHE A 190 0.36 11.21 19.75
N ARG A 191 1.14 11.96 20.51
CA ARG A 191 2.40 11.49 21.07
C ARG A 191 2.28 11.41 22.60
N PHE A 192 2.47 10.21 23.13
CA PHE A 192 2.55 9.90 24.54
C PHE A 192 4.04 9.75 24.91
N ASN A 193 4.62 10.82 25.45
CA ASN A 193 6.06 10.91 25.65
C ASN A 193 6.57 9.95 26.73
N ALA A 194 5.79 9.71 27.77
CA ALA A 194 6.15 8.80 28.86
C ALA A 194 6.27 7.36 28.39
N GLU A 195 5.37 6.93 27.50
CA GLU A 195 5.29 5.58 26.95
C GLU A 195 6.06 5.42 25.64
N ASP A 196 6.72 6.47 25.15
CA ASP A 196 7.39 6.49 23.85
C ASP A 196 6.48 5.97 22.70
N THR A 197 5.20 6.33 22.75
CA THR A 197 4.17 5.81 21.86
C THR A 197 3.52 6.92 21.04
N LEU A 198 3.36 6.67 19.74
CA LEU A 198 2.50 7.47 18.88
C LEU A 198 1.22 6.69 18.59
N VAL A 199 0.09 7.40 18.59
CA VAL A 199 -1.19 6.90 18.11
C VAL A 199 -1.62 7.72 16.92
N PHE A 200 -2.02 7.06 15.85
CA PHE A 200 -2.47 7.67 14.61
C PHE A 200 -3.95 7.41 14.40
N ARG A 201 -4.70 8.45 14.04
CA ARG A 201 -6.05 8.33 13.50
C ARG A 201 -5.96 8.39 11.98
N LEU A 202 -6.40 7.32 11.35
CA LEU A 202 -6.41 7.16 9.91
C LEU A 202 -7.82 7.19 9.36
N VAL A 203 -7.95 7.65 8.11
CA VAL A 203 -9.10 7.40 7.25
C VAL A 203 -8.61 6.58 6.06
N ILE A 204 -9.16 5.38 5.90
CA ILE A 204 -8.95 4.54 4.72
C ILE A 204 -10.16 4.73 3.81
N THR A 205 -9.92 5.21 2.60
CA THR A 205 -10.95 5.43 1.58
C THR A 205 -10.81 4.37 0.49
N ASN A 206 -11.82 3.53 0.31
CA ASN A 206 -11.88 2.56 -0.77
C ASN A 206 -12.39 3.23 -2.05
N LYS A 207 -11.63 3.15 -3.15
CA LYS A 207 -11.93 3.79 -4.44
C LYS A 207 -12.63 2.87 -5.46
N ILE A 208 -12.75 1.57 -5.15
CA ILE A 208 -13.35 0.58 -6.04
C ILE A 208 -14.76 0.16 -5.61
N ASP A 209 -15.48 -0.52 -6.51
CA ASP A 209 -16.84 -0.99 -6.28
C ASP A 209 -16.91 -2.37 -5.57
N ALA A 210 -15.77 -2.89 -5.11
CA ALA A 210 -15.65 -4.10 -4.31
C ALA A 210 -15.17 -3.77 -2.89
N PRO A 211 -15.44 -4.60 -1.88
CA PRO A 211 -14.85 -4.43 -0.56
C PRO A 211 -13.31 -4.45 -0.62
N LEU A 212 -12.67 -3.52 0.04
CA LEU A 212 -11.23 -3.59 0.29
C LEU A 212 -11.03 -4.45 1.54
N ILE A 213 -10.29 -5.55 1.39
CA ILE A 213 -9.94 -6.45 2.49
C ILE A 213 -8.44 -6.26 2.77
N TYR A 214 -8.07 -6.10 4.02
CA TYR A 214 -6.69 -5.91 4.44
C TYR A 214 -6.42 -6.65 5.77
N GLN A 215 -5.17 -6.89 6.07
CA GLN A 215 -4.74 -7.56 7.29
C GLN A 215 -4.70 -6.54 8.45
N PRO A 216 -5.53 -6.68 9.51
CA PRO A 216 -5.68 -5.67 10.57
C PRO A 216 -4.43 -5.42 11.41
N ASP A 217 -3.54 -6.41 11.50
CA ASP A 217 -2.31 -6.39 12.28
C ASP A 217 -1.06 -6.02 11.45
N SER A 218 -1.24 -5.61 10.19
CA SER A 218 -0.13 -5.30 9.27
C SER A 218 0.20 -3.82 9.12
N PHE A 219 -0.41 -2.93 9.91
CA PHE A 219 -0.08 -1.51 9.79
C PHE A 219 1.37 -1.26 10.13
N THR A 220 2.05 -0.58 9.23
CA THR A 220 3.45 -0.21 9.39
C THR A 220 3.60 1.28 9.12
N LEU A 221 4.21 1.98 10.06
CA LEU A 221 4.56 3.39 9.92
C LEU A 221 5.94 3.52 9.30
N ARG A 222 6.06 4.26 8.22
CA ARG A 222 7.35 4.68 7.68
C ARG A 222 7.64 6.12 8.10
N ALA A 223 8.80 6.33 8.74
CA ALA A 223 9.34 7.65 9.06
C ALA A 223 10.78 7.75 8.50
N GLY A 224 10.97 8.57 7.48
CA GLY A 224 12.24 8.59 6.74
C GLY A 224 12.55 7.23 6.08
N ASN A 225 13.68 6.63 6.46
CA ASN A 225 14.12 5.32 5.95
C ASN A 225 13.84 4.17 6.94
N ARG A 226 13.15 4.43 8.05
CA ARG A 226 12.83 3.41 9.05
C ARG A 226 11.35 3.03 9.00
N LEU A 227 11.11 1.76 9.29
CA LEU A 227 9.78 1.17 9.43
C LEU A 227 9.53 0.84 10.89
N TYR A 228 8.31 1.08 11.30
CA TYR A 228 7.83 0.85 12.66
C TYR A 228 6.54 0.04 12.56
N PRO A 229 6.56 -1.27 12.84
CA PRO A 229 5.35 -2.07 12.86
C PRO A 229 4.40 -1.58 13.93
N GLN A 230 3.11 -1.80 13.73
CA GLN A 230 2.13 -1.48 14.75
C GLN A 230 2.35 -2.30 16.02
N SER A 231 2.10 -1.67 17.17
CA SER A 231 2.03 -2.37 18.44
C SER A 231 0.61 -2.86 18.75
N ILE A 232 -0.40 -2.11 18.30
CA ILE A 232 -1.83 -2.45 18.39
C ILE A 232 -2.64 -1.60 17.40
N SER A 233 -3.78 -2.11 16.95
CA SER A 233 -4.79 -1.35 16.19
C SER A 233 -6.22 -1.75 16.58
N ASP A 234 -7.21 -0.93 16.21
CA ASP A 234 -8.63 -1.24 16.30
C ASP A 234 -9.25 -1.56 14.94
N ALA A 235 -8.40 -1.89 13.97
CA ALA A 235 -8.82 -2.16 12.60
C ALA A 235 -9.70 -3.41 12.50
N ASP A 236 -10.76 -3.33 11.69
CA ASP A 236 -11.69 -4.42 11.42
C ASP A 236 -11.33 -5.25 10.16
N GLY A 237 -10.31 -4.80 9.39
CA GLY A 237 -9.80 -5.52 8.22
C GLY A 237 -10.63 -5.33 6.95
N THR A 238 -11.65 -4.47 6.95
CA THR A 238 -12.52 -4.29 5.78
C THR A 238 -12.95 -2.84 5.60
N VAL A 239 -12.93 -2.36 4.34
CA VAL A 239 -13.55 -1.08 3.98
C VAL A 239 -14.62 -1.33 2.92
N PRO A 240 -15.87 -0.85 3.13
CA PRO A 240 -16.97 -1.07 2.18
C PRO A 240 -16.65 -0.50 0.78
N PRO A 241 -17.31 -1.01 -0.28
CA PRO A 241 -17.19 -0.44 -1.63
C PRO A 241 -17.44 1.06 -1.62
N LYS A 242 -16.55 1.86 -2.25
CA LYS A 242 -16.62 3.35 -2.28
C LYS A 242 -16.77 4.00 -0.91
N GLY A 243 -16.55 3.24 0.15
CA GLY A 243 -16.72 3.66 1.54
C GLY A 243 -15.43 4.14 2.19
N ARG A 244 -15.56 4.46 3.48
CA ARG A 244 -14.46 4.88 4.34
C ARG A 244 -14.49 4.11 5.65
N SER A 245 -13.32 3.86 6.22
CA SER A 245 -13.16 3.32 7.57
C SER A 245 -12.20 4.21 8.35
N ILE A 246 -12.50 4.42 9.63
CA ILE A 246 -11.61 5.12 10.55
C ILE A 246 -10.90 4.06 11.37
N VAL A 247 -9.59 4.17 11.46
CA VAL A 247 -8.73 3.23 12.18
C VAL A 247 -7.79 4.02 13.10
N TYR A 248 -7.63 3.52 14.31
CA TYR A 248 -6.57 3.96 15.20
C TYR A 248 -5.52 2.85 15.32
N PHE A 249 -4.25 3.20 15.23
CA PHE A 249 -3.17 2.28 15.51
C PHE A 249 -2.05 2.98 16.29
N ALA A 250 -1.33 2.20 17.07
CA ALA A 250 -0.24 2.69 17.90
C ALA A 250 1.10 2.08 17.48
N VAL A 251 2.17 2.88 17.61
CA VAL A 251 3.56 2.48 17.43
C VAL A 251 4.32 2.85 18.69
N SER A 252 4.96 1.87 19.34
CA SER A 252 5.76 2.06 20.55
C SER A 252 7.19 1.62 20.30
N GLY A 253 8.17 2.44 20.71
CA GLY A 253 9.58 2.12 20.56
C GLY A 253 10.05 1.94 19.12
N THR A 254 11.21 1.32 18.98
CA THR A 254 11.78 0.91 17.68
C THR A 254 11.69 -0.61 17.54
N PRO A 255 11.76 -1.16 16.30
CA PRO A 255 11.79 -2.60 16.08
C PRO A 255 12.91 -3.33 16.85
N ASP A 256 14.04 -2.68 17.07
CA ASP A 256 15.19 -3.17 17.81
C ASP A 256 15.10 -2.93 19.33
N GLY A 257 13.93 -2.52 19.84
CA GLY A 257 13.63 -2.41 21.28
C GLY A 257 14.12 -1.12 21.94
N GLY A 258 14.57 -0.13 21.19
CA GLY A 258 14.95 1.19 21.68
C GLY A 258 13.78 2.17 21.75
N ARG A 259 14.06 3.41 22.14
CA ARG A 259 13.12 4.53 22.02
C ARG A 259 12.97 4.92 20.54
N ASN A 260 11.75 5.19 20.10
CA ASN A 260 11.50 5.55 18.68
C ASN A 260 11.95 6.97 18.32
N GLU A 261 12.08 7.87 19.30
CA GLU A 261 12.48 9.27 19.11
C GLU A 261 11.67 10.03 18.06
N LEU A 262 10.52 9.48 17.65
CA LEU A 262 9.65 10.09 16.67
C LEU A 262 8.92 11.30 17.28
N SER A 263 8.77 12.33 16.49
CA SER A 263 8.03 13.54 16.88
C SER A 263 6.91 13.82 15.88
N LEU A 264 5.94 14.64 16.26
CA LEU A 264 4.85 15.07 15.38
C LEU A 264 5.33 15.83 14.14
N LYS A 265 6.62 16.21 14.06
CA LYS A 265 7.22 16.91 12.92
C LYS A 265 7.76 15.97 11.84
N ASN A 266 7.82 14.67 12.12
CA ASN A 266 8.28 13.69 11.13
C ASN A 266 7.29 13.61 9.95
N ALA A 267 7.82 13.34 8.76
CA ALA A 267 7.00 12.96 7.63
C ALA A 267 6.64 11.48 7.77
N PHE A 268 5.36 11.19 7.92
CA PHE A 268 4.84 9.83 8.09
C PHE A 268 4.17 9.32 6.82
N THR A 269 4.33 8.03 6.56
CA THR A 269 3.58 7.27 5.56
C THR A 269 3.10 5.99 6.23
N VAL A 270 1.83 5.65 6.04
CA VAL A 270 1.26 4.41 6.58
C VAL A 270 1.10 3.40 5.46
N LEU A 271 1.51 2.18 5.73
CA LEU A 271 1.40 1.01 4.86
C LEU A 271 0.48 -0.02 5.53
N VAL A 272 -0.24 -0.79 4.72
CA VAL A 272 -1.06 -1.91 5.20
C VAL A 272 -1.06 -3.02 4.15
N THR A 273 -1.06 -4.27 4.57
CA THR A 273 -1.12 -5.42 3.67
C THR A 273 -2.55 -5.63 3.18
N ARG A 274 -2.76 -5.48 1.88
CA ARG A 274 -4.04 -5.78 1.24
C ARG A 274 -4.16 -7.30 1.03
N LEU A 275 -5.34 -7.84 1.32
CA LEU A 275 -5.67 -9.23 1.03
C LEU A 275 -6.51 -9.31 -0.25
N SER A 276 -6.24 -10.33 -1.07
CA SER A 276 -7.12 -10.62 -2.22
C SER A 276 -8.49 -11.10 -1.70
N PRO A 277 -9.60 -10.62 -2.29
CA PRO A 277 -10.92 -11.15 -1.93
C PRO A 277 -10.97 -12.65 -2.21
N PRO A 278 -11.66 -13.45 -1.38
CA PRO A 278 -11.84 -14.87 -1.65
C PRO A 278 -12.53 -15.06 -3.01
N PRO A 279 -12.18 -16.11 -3.77
CA PRO A 279 -12.84 -16.38 -5.03
C PRO A 279 -14.36 -16.50 -4.82
N PRO A 280 -15.18 -15.98 -5.76
CA PRO A 280 -16.63 -16.10 -5.63
C PRO A 280 -17.00 -17.57 -5.51
N PRO A 281 -18.01 -17.90 -4.68
CA PRO A 281 -18.46 -19.28 -4.55
C PRO A 281 -18.85 -19.83 -5.93
N PRO A 282 -18.58 -21.11 -6.23
CA PRO A 282 -18.91 -21.69 -7.51
C PRO A 282 -20.41 -21.51 -7.76
N VAL A 283 -20.73 -20.93 -8.92
CA VAL A 283 -22.13 -20.80 -9.34
C VAL A 283 -22.68 -22.20 -9.56
N VAL A 284 -23.44 -22.70 -8.60
CA VAL A 284 -24.17 -23.95 -8.75
C VAL A 284 -25.30 -23.69 -9.76
N THR A 285 -25.03 -24.01 -11.02
CA THR A 285 -26.07 -24.01 -12.05
C THR A 285 -27.02 -25.17 -11.73
N VAL A 286 -28.13 -24.86 -11.09
CA VAL A 286 -29.21 -25.85 -10.92
C VAL A 286 -29.79 -26.11 -12.31
N THR A 287 -29.30 -27.15 -12.98
CA THR A 287 -29.92 -27.65 -14.20
C THR A 287 -31.24 -28.29 -13.80
N ASN A 288 -32.35 -27.58 -14.02
CA ASN A 288 -33.67 -28.18 -13.91
C ASN A 288 -33.75 -29.35 -14.89
N ALA A 289 -33.57 -30.55 -14.39
CA ALA A 289 -33.85 -31.75 -15.18
C ALA A 289 -35.33 -31.74 -15.58
N PRO A 290 -35.69 -32.01 -16.85
CA PRO A 290 -37.09 -32.06 -17.25
C PRO A 290 -37.82 -33.13 -16.43
N ILE A 291 -38.95 -32.74 -15.82
CA ILE A 291 -39.83 -33.65 -15.13
C ILE A 291 -40.36 -34.65 -16.17
N VAL A 292 -39.86 -35.87 -16.16
CA VAL A 292 -40.41 -36.95 -16.97
C VAL A 292 -41.76 -37.34 -16.35
N SER A 293 -42.85 -36.94 -17.01
CA SER A 293 -44.19 -37.35 -16.64
C SER A 293 -44.31 -38.89 -16.73
N PRO A 294 -44.91 -39.58 -15.76
CA PRO A 294 -45.08 -41.05 -15.82
C PRO A 294 -46.02 -41.40 -16.97
N ILE A 295 -45.54 -42.33 -17.83
CA ILE A 295 -46.29 -42.93 -18.91
C ILE A 295 -47.46 -43.72 -18.28
N ARG A 296 -48.73 -43.31 -18.60
CA ARG A 296 -49.92 -44.06 -18.26
C ARG A 296 -49.93 -45.40 -19.03
N SER A 297 -49.87 -46.50 -18.33
CA SER A 297 -50.08 -47.82 -18.92
C SER A 297 -51.54 -47.95 -19.43
N PRO A 298 -51.77 -48.50 -20.62
CA PRO A 298 -53.14 -48.76 -21.09
C PRO A 298 -53.74 -49.93 -20.31
N ARG A 299 -54.90 -49.71 -19.70
CA ARG A 299 -55.75 -50.78 -19.15
C ARG A 299 -56.24 -51.63 -20.31
N GLY A 300 -55.82 -52.90 -20.35
CA GLY A 300 -56.46 -53.90 -21.20
C GLY A 300 -57.84 -54.25 -20.64
N HIS A 301 -58.83 -54.26 -21.54
CA HIS A 301 -60.13 -54.88 -21.30
C HIS A 301 -59.99 -56.39 -21.50
N LEU A 302 -60.49 -57.08 -20.55
CA LEU A 302 -61.24 -58.39 -20.66
C LEU A 302 -62.46 -58.33 -19.77
#